data_2abc2aa03cedaafa07887f2aa75911d7
#
_entry.id   2abc2aa03cedaafa07887f2aa75911d7
#
_cell.length_a   1.000
_cell.length_b   1.000
_cell.length_c   1.000
_cell.angle_alpha   90.00
_cell.angle_beta   90.00
_cell.angle_gamma   90.00
#
_symmetry.space_group_name_H-M   'P 1'
#
loop_
_entity.id
_entity.type
_entity.pdbx_description
1 polymer ?
#
loop_
_entity_poly.entity_id
_entity_poly.type
_entity_poly.pdbx_seq_one_letter_code
_entity_poly.pdbx_strand_id
1 'polypeptide(L)'
;MHPVMILVDNDTALTAKFRAEIKKRFNKDVTLTSNEPFYHLGNNLYFIKTPELGAGGTSCIEDLFDATIRAVQLDGKSFSLEKSIDAATQYGKGPFAEKVVVPRAGQIVWDGFEPLLDRISAVIADYVPPASSIAVQAA
;
A
#
# COMPACT_ATOMS: atom_id res chain seq x y z
N MET A 1 6.15 -21.32 7.20
CA MET A 1 6.06 -19.86 7.54
C MET A 1 5.96 -19.12 6.22
N HIS A 2 5.21 -18.01 6.15
CA HIS A 2 5.03 -17.19 4.94
C HIS A 2 5.51 -15.77 5.21
N PRO A 3 5.85 -14.96 4.18
CA PRO A 3 6.16 -13.55 4.40
C PRO A 3 4.93 -12.81 4.92
N VAL A 4 5.15 -11.88 5.81
CA VAL A 4 4.14 -10.96 6.35
C VAL A 4 4.49 -9.56 5.86
N MET A 5 3.56 -8.89 5.21
CA MET A 5 3.76 -7.58 4.63
C MET A 5 2.90 -6.54 5.34
N ILE A 6 3.51 -5.46 5.80
CA ILE A 6 2.81 -4.25 6.26
C ILE A 6 2.79 -3.29 5.09
N LEU A 7 1.62 -3.06 4.52
CA LEU A 7 1.40 -2.07 3.47
C LEU A 7 0.80 -0.80 4.06
N VAL A 8 1.38 0.35 3.73
CA VAL A 8 0.89 1.67 4.16
C VAL A 8 0.85 2.66 3.00
N ASP A 9 -0.02 3.65 3.13
CA ASP A 9 -0.01 4.80 2.23
C ASP A 9 1.29 5.61 2.42
N ASN A 10 1.89 6.05 1.31
CA ASN A 10 3.06 6.93 1.32
C ASN A 10 2.63 8.39 1.48
N ASP A 11 2.01 8.69 2.59
CA ASP A 11 1.46 10.00 2.91
C ASP A 11 1.87 10.48 4.31
N THR A 12 1.13 11.43 4.85
CA THR A 12 1.32 11.93 6.22
C THR A 12 1.05 10.87 7.29
N ALA A 13 0.38 9.74 6.96
CA ALA A 13 0.20 8.62 7.88
C ALA A 13 1.53 7.89 8.12
N LEU A 14 2.47 7.95 7.17
CA LEU A 14 3.87 7.58 7.37
C LEU A 14 4.57 8.62 8.25
N THR A 15 4.04 8.82 9.45
CA THR A 15 4.44 9.90 10.36
C THR A 15 5.91 9.82 10.76
N ALA A 16 6.47 10.95 11.18
CA ALA A 16 7.82 11.01 11.73
C ALA A 16 8.00 10.00 12.88
N LYS A 17 6.98 9.82 13.72
CA LYS A 17 6.98 8.85 14.82
C LYS A 17 7.09 7.41 14.31
N PHE A 18 6.30 7.03 13.31
CA PHE A 18 6.33 5.68 12.75
C PHE A 18 7.68 5.39 12.07
N ARG A 19 8.20 6.34 11.29
CA ARG A 19 9.54 6.24 10.69
C ARG A 19 10.64 6.12 11.74
N ALA A 20 10.55 6.90 12.82
CA ALA A 20 11.50 6.83 13.94
C ALA A 20 11.46 5.46 14.63
N GLU A 21 10.29 4.85 14.81
CA GLU A 21 10.18 3.50 15.38
C GLU A 21 10.78 2.43 14.44
N ILE A 22 10.57 2.53 13.13
CA ILE A 22 11.21 1.64 12.15
C ILE A 22 12.74 1.80 12.21
N LYS A 23 13.24 3.03 12.23
CA LYS A 23 14.68 3.30 12.35
C LYS A 23 15.26 2.72 13.63
N LYS A 24 14.61 2.99 14.76
CA LYS A 24 15.04 2.54 16.07
C LYS A 24 15.10 1.01 16.22
N ARG A 25 14.05 0.33 15.74
CA ARG A 25 13.90 -1.13 15.93
C ARG A 25 14.63 -1.95 14.89
N PHE A 26 14.67 -1.48 13.66
CA PHE A 26 15.12 -2.25 12.50
C PHE A 26 16.29 -1.62 11.75
N ASN A 27 16.75 -0.45 12.21
CA ASN A 27 17.82 0.33 11.56
C ASN A 27 17.56 0.59 10.06
N LYS A 28 16.30 0.81 9.68
CA LYS A 28 15.89 1.13 8.31
C LYS A 28 15.44 2.58 8.20
N ASP A 29 15.94 3.28 7.20
CA ASP A 29 15.54 4.65 6.89
C ASP A 29 14.44 4.63 5.83
N VAL A 30 13.20 4.89 6.26
CA VAL A 30 12.05 5.02 5.38
C VAL A 30 11.72 6.51 5.20
N THR A 31 11.70 6.99 3.97
CA THR A 31 11.32 8.37 3.65
C THR A 31 10.17 8.40 2.65
N LEU A 32 9.50 9.54 2.51
CA LEU A 32 8.44 9.70 1.50
C LEU A 32 8.98 9.54 0.07
N THR A 33 10.24 9.91 -0.15
CA THR A 33 10.89 9.90 -1.46
C THR A 33 11.81 8.72 -1.71
N SER A 34 11.95 7.78 -0.74
CA SER A 34 12.76 6.58 -0.95
C SER A 34 12.04 5.62 -1.89
N ASN A 35 12.73 5.18 -2.94
CA ASN A 35 12.18 4.31 -3.98
C ASN A 35 12.56 2.83 -3.78
N GLU A 36 12.73 2.41 -2.53
CA GLU A 36 12.98 1.01 -2.21
C GLU A 36 11.71 0.18 -2.49
N PRO A 37 11.82 -0.97 -3.15
CA PRO A 37 10.66 -1.83 -3.41
C PRO A 37 10.03 -2.31 -2.09
N PHE A 38 10.83 -2.62 -1.10
CA PHE A 38 10.41 -3.03 0.23
C PHE A 38 11.52 -2.80 1.27
N TYR A 39 11.17 -2.91 2.53
CA TYR A 39 12.13 -2.95 3.65
C TYR A 39 11.95 -4.25 4.41
N HIS A 40 12.99 -5.10 4.43
CA HIS A 40 13.01 -6.30 5.26
C HIS A 40 13.26 -5.89 6.72
N LEU A 41 12.30 -6.11 7.59
CA LEU A 41 12.34 -5.72 9.00
C LEU A 41 12.87 -6.84 9.91
N GLY A 42 13.06 -8.02 9.39
CA GLY A 42 13.59 -9.19 10.10
C GLY A 42 12.66 -10.40 10.04
N ASN A 43 13.21 -11.60 10.17
CA ASN A 43 12.51 -12.86 10.01
C ASN A 43 11.68 -12.91 8.71
N ASN A 44 10.36 -12.97 8.84
CA ASN A 44 9.43 -12.99 7.71
C ASN A 44 8.65 -11.66 7.57
N LEU A 45 9.06 -10.58 8.26
CA LEU A 45 8.34 -9.32 8.28
C LEU A 45 8.93 -8.33 7.29
N TYR A 46 8.07 -7.81 6.43
CA TYR A 46 8.38 -6.82 5.40
C TYR A 46 7.49 -5.60 5.52
N PHE A 47 8.02 -4.47 5.10
CA PHE A 47 7.30 -3.21 5.04
C PHE A 47 7.31 -2.69 3.61
N ILE A 48 6.14 -2.32 3.10
CA ILE A 48 5.92 -1.76 1.77
C ILE A 48 5.11 -0.48 1.93
N LYS A 49 5.44 0.54 1.16
CA LYS A 49 4.60 1.74 1.02
C LYS A 49 4.04 1.82 -0.40
N THR A 50 2.94 2.55 -0.60
CA THR A 50 2.45 2.84 -1.95
C THR A 50 3.53 3.55 -2.77
N PRO A 51 3.57 3.35 -4.10
CA PRO A 51 4.57 3.98 -4.97
C PRO A 51 4.55 5.50 -4.87
N GLU A 52 5.71 6.11 -5.03
CA GLU A 52 5.84 7.57 -5.07
C GLU A 52 5.16 8.12 -6.33
N LEU A 53 4.24 9.06 -6.15
CA LEU A 53 3.55 9.74 -7.24
C LEU A 53 3.84 11.24 -7.22
N GLY A 54 4.13 11.79 -8.39
CA GLY A 54 4.40 13.21 -8.56
C GLY A 54 5.64 13.71 -7.81
N ALA A 55 5.86 15.03 -7.84
CA ALA A 55 7.04 15.67 -7.26
C ALA A 55 7.11 15.59 -5.73
N GLY A 56 5.97 15.41 -5.06
CA GLY A 56 5.91 15.30 -3.58
C GLY A 56 6.18 13.90 -3.05
N GLY A 57 6.21 12.89 -3.92
CA GLY A 57 6.38 11.49 -3.55
C GLY A 57 5.21 10.87 -2.79
N THR A 58 4.18 11.66 -2.41
CA THR A 58 3.05 11.17 -1.63
C THR A 58 2.04 10.42 -2.49
N SER A 59 1.45 9.37 -1.92
CA SER A 59 0.37 8.61 -2.55
C SER A 59 -0.44 7.83 -1.53
N CYS A 60 -1.68 7.54 -1.87
CA CYS A 60 -2.50 6.53 -1.20
C CYS A 60 -2.96 5.49 -2.21
N ILE A 61 -3.60 4.42 -1.74
CA ILE A 61 -4.03 3.33 -2.61
C ILE A 61 -5.05 3.80 -3.65
N GLU A 62 -5.88 4.79 -3.32
CA GLU A 62 -6.87 5.35 -4.23
C GLU A 62 -6.26 6.14 -5.38
N ASP A 63 -5.03 6.64 -5.22
CA ASP A 63 -4.30 7.32 -6.29
C ASP A 63 -3.85 6.38 -7.41
N LEU A 64 -3.83 5.07 -7.15
CA LEU A 64 -3.46 4.05 -8.13
C LEU A 64 -4.60 3.75 -9.12
N PHE A 65 -5.84 4.16 -8.82
CA PHE A 65 -6.93 4.06 -9.78
C PHE A 65 -6.81 5.12 -10.87
N ASP A 66 -7.22 4.77 -12.07
CA ASP A 66 -7.25 5.73 -13.18
C ASP A 66 -8.19 6.92 -12.92
N ALA A 67 -7.97 8.00 -13.64
CA ALA A 67 -8.73 9.24 -13.47
C ALA A 67 -10.24 9.06 -13.74
N THR A 68 -10.62 8.14 -14.62
CA THR A 68 -12.03 7.87 -14.97
C THR A 68 -12.78 7.29 -13.79
N ILE A 69 -12.19 6.34 -13.11
CA ILE A 69 -12.77 5.72 -11.91
C ILE A 69 -12.86 6.74 -10.77
N ARG A 70 -11.83 7.55 -10.56
CA ARG A 70 -11.83 8.60 -9.52
C ARG A 70 -12.81 9.74 -9.81
N ALA A 71 -13.16 9.96 -11.07
CA ALA A 71 -14.12 10.99 -11.47
C ALA A 71 -15.59 10.56 -11.40
N VAL A 72 -15.88 9.30 -11.03
CA VAL A 72 -17.26 8.83 -10.89
C VAL A 72 -17.99 9.63 -9.82
N GLN A 73 -19.17 10.12 -10.15
CA GLN A 73 -20.05 10.80 -9.20
C GLN A 73 -21.07 9.84 -8.60
N LEU A 74 -21.37 10.02 -7.32
CA LEU A 74 -22.45 9.33 -6.61
C LEU A 74 -23.48 10.37 -6.17
N ASP A 75 -24.68 10.29 -6.72
CA ASP A 75 -25.78 11.22 -6.43
C ASP A 75 -25.36 12.70 -6.60
N GLY A 76 -24.58 13.00 -7.65
CA GLY A 76 -24.05 14.34 -7.94
C GLY A 76 -22.87 14.78 -7.07
N LYS A 77 -22.37 13.91 -6.19
CA LYS A 77 -21.20 14.20 -5.33
C LYS A 77 -19.92 13.66 -5.96
N SER A 78 -18.81 14.39 -5.74
CA SER A 78 -17.47 14.02 -6.21
C SER A 78 -16.71 13.24 -5.17
N PHE A 79 -15.80 12.37 -5.62
CA PHE A 79 -14.84 11.69 -4.73
C PHE A 79 -13.82 12.67 -4.15
N SER A 80 -13.53 12.54 -2.85
CA SER A 80 -12.50 13.33 -2.17
C SER A 80 -11.66 12.46 -1.25
N LEU A 81 -10.34 12.69 -1.27
CA LEU A 81 -9.35 12.10 -0.36
C LEU A 81 -9.16 12.91 0.93
N GLU A 82 -9.78 14.07 1.03
CA GLU A 82 -9.66 14.93 2.20
C GLU A 82 -10.21 14.24 3.46
N LYS A 83 -9.55 14.49 4.61
CA LYS A 83 -10.01 13.97 5.90
C LYS A 83 -11.35 14.55 6.33
N SER A 84 -11.57 15.82 5.98
CA SER A 84 -12.82 16.52 6.21
C SER A 84 -13.47 16.79 4.86
N ILE A 85 -14.54 16.06 4.55
CA ILE A 85 -15.30 16.20 3.32
C ILE A 85 -16.56 17.02 3.56
N ASP A 86 -16.98 17.80 2.57
CA ASP A 86 -18.32 18.38 2.53
C ASP A 86 -19.33 17.32 2.08
N ALA A 87 -20.05 16.75 3.02
CA ALA A 87 -21.01 15.69 2.75
C ALA A 87 -22.17 16.09 1.79
N ALA A 88 -22.38 17.39 1.54
CA ALA A 88 -23.35 17.85 0.54
C ALA A 88 -22.86 17.65 -0.90
N THR A 89 -21.56 17.82 -1.13
CA THR A 89 -20.96 17.85 -2.47
C THR A 89 -19.92 16.76 -2.71
N GLN A 90 -19.49 16.06 -1.66
CA GLN A 90 -18.40 15.10 -1.70
C GLN A 90 -18.75 13.76 -1.05
N TYR A 91 -18.03 12.70 -1.45
CA TYR A 91 -18.01 11.41 -0.78
C TYR A 91 -16.56 10.92 -0.60
N GLY A 92 -16.33 10.14 0.44
CA GLY A 92 -14.99 9.68 0.81
C GLY A 92 -14.68 8.23 0.39
N LYS A 93 -13.59 7.71 0.93
CA LYS A 93 -13.01 6.40 0.60
C LYS A 93 -13.97 5.21 0.77
N GLY A 94 -14.78 5.18 1.82
CA GLY A 94 -15.73 4.08 2.05
C GLY A 94 -16.74 3.94 0.91
N PRO A 95 -17.56 4.95 0.60
CA PRO A 95 -18.44 4.93 -0.56
C PRO A 95 -17.71 4.74 -1.90
N PHE A 96 -16.49 5.24 -2.06
CA PHE A 96 -15.66 4.98 -3.24
C PHE A 96 -15.42 3.48 -3.41
N ALA A 97 -14.92 2.80 -2.39
CA ALA A 97 -14.66 1.37 -2.46
C ALA A 97 -15.94 0.56 -2.74
N GLU A 98 -17.01 0.80 -1.98
CA GLU A 98 -18.22 -0.02 -2.03
C GLU A 98 -19.11 0.24 -3.26
N LYS A 99 -19.24 1.52 -3.66
CA LYS A 99 -20.22 1.92 -4.69
C LYS A 99 -19.60 2.26 -6.04
N VAL A 100 -18.28 2.47 -6.09
CA VAL A 100 -17.57 2.74 -7.34
C VAL A 100 -16.71 1.55 -7.74
N VAL A 101 -15.76 1.15 -6.89
CA VAL A 101 -14.77 0.12 -7.22
C VAL A 101 -15.41 -1.26 -7.35
N VAL A 102 -16.12 -1.72 -6.32
CA VAL A 102 -16.70 -3.08 -6.31
C VAL A 102 -17.61 -3.33 -7.51
N PRO A 103 -18.60 -2.47 -7.83
CA PRO A 103 -19.49 -2.72 -8.98
C PRO A 103 -18.79 -2.65 -10.34
N ARG A 104 -17.63 -2.00 -10.44
CA ARG A 104 -16.88 -1.76 -11.68
C ARG A 104 -15.60 -2.56 -11.78
N ALA A 105 -15.32 -3.48 -10.86
CA ALA A 105 -14.04 -4.20 -10.78
C ALA A 105 -13.60 -4.82 -12.13
N GLY A 106 -14.54 -5.33 -12.94
CA GLY A 106 -14.26 -5.88 -14.26
C GLY A 106 -14.02 -4.85 -15.38
N GLN A 107 -14.19 -3.54 -15.08
CA GLN A 107 -14.02 -2.44 -16.05
C GLN A 107 -12.83 -1.53 -15.69
N ILE A 108 -12.24 -1.72 -14.51
CA ILE A 108 -11.14 -0.91 -14.02
C ILE A 108 -9.87 -1.26 -14.79
N VAL A 109 -9.13 -0.24 -15.23
CA VAL A 109 -7.77 -0.37 -15.73
C VAL A 109 -6.83 -0.40 -14.52
N TRP A 110 -6.19 -1.54 -14.31
CA TRP A 110 -5.37 -1.81 -13.13
C TRP A 110 -3.89 -1.44 -13.28
N ASP A 111 -3.50 -0.84 -14.41
CA ASP A 111 -2.09 -0.53 -14.73
C ASP A 111 -1.43 0.35 -13.66
N GLY A 112 -2.16 1.26 -13.02
CA GLY A 112 -1.63 2.07 -11.93
C GLY A 112 -1.22 1.30 -10.69
N PHE A 113 -1.69 0.05 -10.54
CA PHE A 113 -1.32 -0.84 -9.45
C PHE A 113 -0.06 -1.66 -9.74
N GLU A 114 0.41 -1.72 -10.99
CA GLU A 114 1.58 -2.52 -11.39
C GLU A 114 2.80 -2.24 -10.49
N PRO A 115 3.20 -0.99 -10.22
CA PRO A 115 4.37 -0.73 -9.36
C PRO A 115 4.20 -1.23 -7.91
N LEU A 116 2.96 -1.26 -7.39
CA LEU A 116 2.70 -1.83 -6.07
C LEU A 116 2.76 -3.36 -6.09
N LEU A 117 2.21 -3.99 -7.12
CA LEU A 117 2.25 -5.43 -7.32
C LEU A 117 3.69 -5.93 -7.53
N ASP A 118 4.53 -5.15 -8.22
CA ASP A 118 5.96 -5.42 -8.36
C ASP A 118 6.67 -5.43 -7.00
N ARG A 119 6.35 -4.48 -6.11
CA ARG A 119 6.88 -4.45 -4.74
C ARG A 119 6.47 -5.68 -3.94
N ILE A 120 5.22 -6.10 -4.03
CA ILE A 120 4.71 -7.33 -3.40
C ILE A 120 5.42 -8.57 -3.96
N SER A 121 5.58 -8.64 -5.26
CA SER A 121 6.27 -9.73 -5.94
C SER A 121 7.75 -9.80 -5.55
N ALA A 122 8.40 -8.65 -5.38
CA ALA A 122 9.78 -8.58 -4.91
C ALA A 122 9.95 -9.13 -3.49
N VAL A 123 8.99 -8.88 -2.58
CA VAL A 123 9.00 -9.50 -1.24
C VAL A 123 8.86 -11.01 -1.33
N ILE A 124 7.96 -11.51 -2.18
CA ILE A 124 7.77 -12.96 -2.35
C ILE A 124 9.05 -13.61 -2.87
N ALA A 125 9.74 -12.94 -3.78
CA ALA A 125 11.01 -13.44 -4.34
C ALA A 125 12.18 -13.37 -3.33
N ASP A 126 12.20 -12.37 -2.45
CA ASP A 126 13.24 -12.19 -1.43
C ASP A 126 13.07 -13.17 -0.25
N TYR A 127 11.84 -13.58 0.04
CA TYR A 127 11.56 -14.41 1.19
C TYR A 127 12.11 -15.83 1.05
N VAL A 128 13.02 -16.19 1.94
CA VAL A 128 13.53 -17.56 2.09
C VAL A 128 12.91 -18.20 3.33
N PRO A 129 12.07 -19.25 3.18
CA PRO A 129 11.54 -19.96 4.34
C PRO A 129 12.68 -20.52 5.19
N PRO A 130 12.58 -20.48 6.54
CA PRO A 130 13.54 -21.18 7.38
C PRO A 130 13.55 -22.66 6.97
N ALA A 131 14.75 -23.24 6.83
CA ALA A 131 14.91 -24.65 6.53
C ALA A 131 14.06 -25.46 7.51
N SER A 132 13.14 -26.27 7.00
CA SER A 132 12.40 -27.21 7.84
C SER A 132 13.42 -28.13 8.48
N SER A 133 13.64 -28.00 9.78
CA SER A 133 14.36 -29.00 10.55
C SER A 133 13.49 -30.26 10.58
N ILE A 134 13.55 -31.04 9.52
CA ILE A 134 13.12 -32.41 9.56
C ILE A 134 14.19 -33.09 10.43
N ALA A 135 13.95 -33.13 11.73
CA ALA A 135 14.63 -34.06 12.58
C ALA A 135 14.23 -35.45 12.08
N VAL A 136 15.08 -36.03 11.24
CA VAL A 136 15.07 -37.47 11.02
C VAL A 136 15.45 -38.06 12.36
N GLN A 137 14.44 -38.39 13.18
CA GLN A 137 14.64 -39.36 14.22
C GLN A 137 14.94 -40.68 13.51
N ALA A 138 16.22 -40.94 13.31
CA ALA A 138 16.67 -42.28 13.05
C ALA A 138 16.36 -43.14 14.26
N ALA A 139 15.47 -44.07 14.06
CA ALA A 139 15.14 -45.12 15.03
C ALA A 139 16.36 -46.01 15.27
#